data_996fa892893c3ab7c0ecf13e664633b7
#
_entry.id   996fa892893c3ab7c0ecf13e664633b7
#
_cell.length_a   1.000
_cell.length_b   1.000
_cell.length_c   1.000
_cell.angle_alpha   90.00
_cell.angle_beta   90.00
_cell.angle_gamma   90.00
#
_symmetry.space_group_name_H-M   'P 1'
#
loop_
_entity.id
_entity.type
_entity.pdbx_description
1 polymer ?
#
loop_
_entity_poly.entity_id
_entity_poly.type
_entity_poly.pdbx_seq_one_letter_code
_entity_poly.pdbx_strand_id
1 'polypeptide(L)'
;MTGMTGDNGGSGIPGVGYEVRYCKGTETTYTGEQWSDTMKRKRDPEGWSINVPELVSGDEYNYIWFIQCRIINDELESGKYWSKPNPMGGIITPDPVGS
;
A
#
# COMPACT_ATOMS: atom_id res chain seq x y z
N MET A 1 24.96 17.69 -9.54
CA MET A 1 24.64 17.69 -9.35
C MET A 1 24.21 17.62 -9.21
N THR A 2 24.25 17.43 -9.13
CA THR A 2 23.91 17.34 -8.99
C THR A 2 23.35 17.24 -8.82
N GLY A 3 23.31 17.05 -8.79
CA GLY A 3 22.76 16.96 -8.62
C GLY A 3 22.20 16.72 -8.44
N MET A 4 22.23 16.60 -8.48
CA MET A 4 21.73 16.53 -8.28
C MET A 4 21.14 16.36 -7.91
N THR A 5 21.25 16.22 -7.91
CA THR A 5 20.72 16.20 -7.47
C THR A 5 20.13 16.23 -7.07
N GLY A 6 20.17 16.14 -7.04
CA GLY A 6 19.55 16.26 -6.65
C GLY A 6 18.91 16.41 -6.21
N ASP A 7 18.90 16.41 -6.30
CA ASP A 7 18.31 16.67 -5.90
C ASP A 7 17.68 16.91 -5.61
N ASN A 8 17.64 16.87 -5.67
CA ASN A 8 17.03 17.12 -5.46
C ASN A 8 16.40 17.37 -5.13
N GLY A 9 16.43 17.23 -4.98
CA GLY A 9 15.80 17.42 -4.82
C GLY A 9 15.28 17.79 -4.36
N GLY A 10 15.22 17.65 -4.21
CA GLY A 10 14.66 18.00 -3.72
C GLY A 10 14.05 18.36 -3.34
N SER A 11 14.11 18.45 -3.42
CA SER A 11 13.36 19.02 -3.02
C SER A 11 12.63 18.87 -2.05
N GLY A 12 12.51 18.61 -1.57
CA GLY A 12 11.45 18.41 -0.74
C GLY A 12 11.72 18.75 0.68
N ILE A 13 10.69 18.61 1.48
CA ILE A 13 10.82 18.84 2.90
C ILE A 13 11.34 17.55 3.48
N PRO A 14 12.45 17.56 4.21
CA PRO A 14 13.01 16.36 4.77
C PRO A 14 11.99 15.63 5.64
N GLY A 15 11.90 14.33 5.51
CA GLY A 15 11.02 13.52 6.32
C GLY A 15 9.58 13.48 5.88
N VAL A 16 9.28 14.13 4.76
CA VAL A 16 7.92 14.13 4.22
C VAL A 16 7.85 13.24 3.01
N GLY A 17 6.81 12.43 2.94
CA GLY A 17 6.60 11.58 1.78
C GLY A 17 5.34 10.75 1.96
N TYR A 18 5.03 9.93 0.97
CA TYR A 18 3.92 9.01 1.07
C TYR A 18 4.47 7.64 1.38
N GLU A 19 3.74 6.91 2.21
CA GLU A 19 4.05 5.50 2.43
C GLU A 19 2.88 4.68 1.98
N VAL A 20 3.17 3.47 1.54
CA VAL A 20 2.15 2.57 1.05
C VAL A 20 2.27 1.29 1.86
N ARG A 21 1.13 0.67 2.14
CA ARG A 21 1.09 -0.63 2.80
C ARG A 21 0.26 -1.55 1.94
N TYR A 22 0.58 -2.82 1.97
CA TYR A 22 -0.04 -3.79 1.09
C TYR A 22 -0.58 -4.98 1.87
N CYS A 23 -1.61 -5.62 1.32
CA CYS A 23 -2.05 -6.89 1.85
C CYS A 23 -2.63 -7.72 0.72
N LYS A 24 -2.78 -9.00 0.98
CA LYS A 24 -3.38 -9.89 0.01
C LYS A 24 -4.89 -9.87 0.19
N GLY A 25 -5.58 -10.36 -0.80
CA GLY A 25 -7.02 -10.50 -0.72
C GLY A 25 -7.56 -11.13 -1.99
N THR A 26 -8.85 -10.94 -2.21
CA THR A 26 -9.50 -11.37 -3.43
C THR A 26 -9.87 -10.10 -4.20
N GLU A 27 -10.58 -10.23 -5.29
CA GLU A 27 -10.99 -9.06 -6.06
C GLU A 27 -11.98 -8.20 -5.30
N THR A 28 -12.62 -8.76 -4.28
CA THR A 28 -13.65 -8.03 -3.58
C THR A 28 -13.37 -7.81 -2.10
N THR A 29 -12.40 -8.53 -1.55
CA THR A 29 -12.11 -8.41 -0.11
C THR A 29 -10.62 -8.41 0.12
N TYR A 30 -10.20 -7.85 1.24
CA TYR A 30 -8.79 -7.83 1.61
C TYR A 30 -8.64 -8.42 3.01
N THR A 31 -7.45 -8.97 3.30
CA THR A 31 -7.22 -9.66 4.56
C THR A 31 -6.69 -8.77 5.66
N GLY A 32 -6.20 -7.60 5.31
CA GLY A 32 -5.69 -6.69 6.34
C GLY A 32 -6.80 -6.08 7.17
N GLU A 33 -6.43 -5.36 8.21
CA GLU A 33 -7.40 -4.75 9.10
C GLU A 33 -8.39 -3.92 8.29
N GLN A 34 -9.67 -4.07 8.60
CA GLN A 34 -10.72 -3.42 7.82
C GLN A 34 -10.69 -1.91 8.06
N TRP A 35 -10.91 -1.15 7.02
CA TRP A 35 -10.86 0.30 7.09
C TRP A 35 -11.92 0.82 8.06
N SER A 36 -11.51 1.65 8.98
CA SER A 36 -12.39 2.20 10.00
C SER A 36 -11.78 3.49 10.51
N ASP A 37 -12.53 4.22 11.35
CA ASP A 37 -12.00 5.45 11.92
C ASP A 37 -10.78 5.17 12.80
N THR A 38 -10.72 4.00 13.40
CA THR A 38 -9.59 3.64 14.22
C THR A 38 -8.41 3.20 13.36
N MET A 39 -8.67 2.31 12.43
CA MET A 39 -7.61 1.77 11.58
C MET A 39 -6.93 2.86 10.77
N LYS A 40 -7.69 3.76 10.20
CA LYS A 40 -7.11 4.77 9.31
C LYS A 40 -6.14 5.71 10.00
N ARG A 41 -6.16 5.74 11.33
CA ARG A 41 -5.27 6.61 12.10
C ARG A 41 -4.06 5.90 12.69
N LYS A 42 -3.98 4.57 12.49
CA LYS A 42 -2.86 3.82 13.03
C LYS A 42 -1.61 4.02 12.18
N ARG A 43 -0.47 4.09 12.85
CA ARG A 43 0.79 4.19 12.11
C ARG A 43 1.06 2.90 11.34
N ASP A 44 0.78 1.77 11.98
CA ASP A 44 1.00 0.46 11.38
C ASP A 44 -0.23 -0.41 11.50
N PRO A 45 -1.18 -0.29 10.57
CA PRO A 45 -2.40 -1.09 10.64
C PRO A 45 -2.08 -2.57 10.52
N GLU A 46 -2.78 -3.37 11.29
CA GLU A 46 -2.54 -4.80 11.34
C GLU A 46 -2.88 -5.49 10.02
N GLY A 47 -2.00 -6.37 9.59
CA GLY A 47 -2.24 -7.09 8.35
C GLY A 47 -1.83 -6.36 7.10
N TRP A 48 -1.36 -5.13 7.24
CA TRP A 48 -0.89 -4.34 6.11
C TRP A 48 0.63 -4.23 6.21
N SER A 49 1.33 -4.68 5.18
CA SER A 49 2.79 -4.77 5.25
C SER A 49 3.47 -3.74 4.37
N ILE A 50 4.70 -3.44 4.70
CA ILE A 50 5.49 -2.48 3.95
C ILE A 50 5.84 -3.04 2.58
N ASN A 51 6.07 -4.35 2.52
CA ASN A 51 6.46 -5.00 1.28
C ASN A 51 5.28 -5.62 0.58
N VAL A 52 5.30 -5.61 -0.73
CA VAL A 52 4.26 -6.23 -1.53
C VAL A 52 4.31 -7.74 -1.29
N PRO A 53 3.22 -8.36 -0.85
CA PRO A 53 3.21 -9.80 -0.62
C PRO A 53 3.39 -10.55 -1.94
N GLU A 54 4.00 -11.71 -1.85
CA GLU A 54 4.19 -12.54 -3.03
C GLU A 54 2.89 -13.28 -3.30
N LEU A 55 2.43 -13.22 -4.54
CA LEU A 55 1.22 -13.92 -4.93
C LEU A 55 1.59 -15.28 -5.49
N VAL A 56 0.79 -16.28 -5.15
CA VAL A 56 1.04 -17.64 -5.58
C VAL A 56 -0.16 -18.12 -6.38
N SER A 57 0.10 -18.66 -7.55
CA SER A 57 -0.95 -19.16 -8.41
C SER A 57 -1.69 -20.29 -7.70
N GLY A 58 -3.00 -20.25 -7.73
CA GLY A 58 -3.80 -21.25 -7.04
C GLY A 58 -4.18 -20.89 -5.62
N ASP A 59 -3.60 -19.82 -5.10
CA ASP A 59 -3.94 -19.36 -3.77
C ASP A 59 -5.27 -18.63 -3.81
N GLU A 60 -6.07 -18.76 -2.77
CA GLU A 60 -7.34 -18.09 -2.67
C GLU A 60 -7.10 -16.58 -2.64
N TYR A 61 -6.07 -16.13 -1.94
CA TYR A 61 -5.74 -14.72 -1.84
C TYR A 61 -4.64 -14.40 -2.84
N ASN A 62 -5.04 -14.14 -4.06
CA ASN A 62 -4.11 -13.87 -5.14
C ASN A 62 -4.25 -12.46 -5.71
N TYR A 63 -4.68 -11.54 -4.90
CA TYR A 63 -4.89 -10.16 -5.32
C TYR A 63 -4.22 -9.25 -4.30
N ILE A 64 -3.68 -8.14 -4.74
CA ILE A 64 -3.03 -7.19 -3.85
C ILE A 64 -3.90 -5.96 -3.66
N TRP A 65 -4.03 -5.55 -2.43
CA TRP A 65 -4.71 -4.31 -2.07
C TRP A 65 -3.69 -3.39 -1.43
N PHE A 66 -3.89 -2.09 -1.51
CA PHE A 66 -2.97 -1.15 -0.88
C PHE A 66 -3.69 0.02 -0.23
N ILE A 67 -3.01 0.63 0.72
CA ILE A 67 -3.44 1.87 1.34
C ILE A 67 -2.23 2.79 1.31
N GLN A 68 -2.47 4.09 1.32
CA GLN A 68 -1.37 5.05 1.31
C GLN A 68 -1.71 6.22 2.19
N CYS A 69 -0.70 6.88 2.71
CA CYS A 69 -0.89 8.03 3.55
C CYS A 69 0.35 8.91 3.52
N ARG A 70 0.16 10.18 3.75
CA ARG A 70 1.28 11.10 3.83
C ARG A 70 1.90 11.00 5.21
N ILE A 71 3.23 10.84 5.23
CA ILE A 71 3.98 10.63 6.48
C ILE A 71 4.95 11.79 6.66
N ILE A 72 5.02 12.31 7.87
CA ILE A 72 5.98 13.34 8.20
C ILE A 72 6.68 12.88 9.45
N ASN A 73 8.01 12.81 9.39
CA ASN A 73 8.84 12.41 10.53
C ASN A 73 8.36 11.11 11.15
N ASP A 74 8.10 10.14 10.26
CA ASP A 74 7.73 8.79 10.65
C ASP A 74 6.37 8.68 11.34
N GLU A 75 5.52 9.68 11.18
CA GLU A 75 4.17 9.68 11.74
C GLU A 75 3.19 10.10 10.65
N LEU A 76 1.94 9.72 10.81
CA LEU A 76 0.92 10.21 9.89
C LEU A 76 0.85 11.73 10.04
N GLU A 77 0.82 12.43 8.92
CA GLU A 77 0.72 13.87 8.95
C GLU A 77 -0.58 14.27 9.65
N SER A 78 -0.53 15.32 10.44
CA SER A 78 -1.69 15.79 11.19
C SER A 78 -2.87 16.02 10.24
N GLY A 79 -3.99 15.44 10.56
CA GLY A 79 -5.19 15.56 9.73
C GLY A 79 -5.21 14.62 8.53
N LYS A 80 -4.21 13.77 8.39
CA LYS A 80 -4.17 12.81 7.31
C LYS A 80 -4.38 11.41 7.85
N TYR A 81 -4.82 10.50 7.00
CA TYR A 81 -5.05 9.13 7.40
C TYR A 81 -4.78 8.20 6.23
N TRP A 82 -4.74 6.91 6.51
CA TRP A 82 -4.59 5.92 5.46
C TRP A 82 -5.82 6.00 4.57
N SER A 83 -5.60 5.90 3.27
CA SER A 83 -6.70 5.88 2.31
C SER A 83 -7.51 4.62 2.50
N LYS A 84 -8.71 4.60 1.94
CA LYS A 84 -9.46 3.36 1.88
C LYS A 84 -8.68 2.39 1.02
N PRO A 85 -8.81 1.09 1.28
CA PRO A 85 -8.09 0.11 0.48
C PRO A 85 -8.48 0.18 -0.99
N ASN A 86 -7.46 0.08 -1.83
CA ASN A 86 -7.65 0.11 -3.27
C ASN A 86 -7.07 -1.14 -3.89
N PRO A 87 -7.76 -1.73 -4.85
CA PRO A 87 -7.24 -2.91 -5.51
C PRO A 87 -6.08 -2.51 -6.42
N MET A 88 -4.98 -3.22 -6.31
CA MET A 88 -3.82 -2.93 -7.11
C MET A 88 -3.73 -3.90 -8.28
N GLY A 89 -4.18 -5.13 -8.08
CA GLY A 89 -4.15 -6.15 -9.12
C GLY A 89 -3.75 -7.48 -8.56
N GLY A 90 -3.82 -8.50 -9.39
CA GLY A 90 -3.50 -9.84 -8.95
C GLY A 90 -2.97 -10.69 -10.06
N ILE A 91 -2.82 -11.98 -9.74
CA ILE A 91 -2.41 -12.92 -10.72
C ILE A 91 -3.60 -13.21 -11.59
N ILE A 92 -3.46 -12.98 -12.87
CA ILE A 92 -4.50 -13.28 -13.79
C ILE A 92 -4.27 -14.70 -14.23
N THR A 93 -5.15 -15.59 -13.81
CA THR A 93 -5.02 -16.97 -14.20
C THR A 93 -5.41 -17.09 -15.65
N PRO A 94 -4.56 -17.61 -16.49
CA PRO A 94 -4.89 -17.74 -17.89
C PRO A 94 -6.11 -18.62 -18.02
N ASP A 95 -6.97 -18.21 -18.89
CA ASP A 95 -8.13 -18.99 -19.18
C ASP A 95 -7.64 -20.30 -19.71
N PRO A 96 -8.04 -21.37 -19.10
CA PRO A 96 -7.52 -22.65 -19.53
C PRO A 96 -7.86 -22.95 -20.94
N VAL A 97 -8.76 -22.28 -21.43
CA VAL A 97 -9.07 -22.49 -22.76
C VAL A 97 -8.48 -21.51 -23.53
N GLY A 98 -8.40 -20.54 -23.02
CA GLY A 98 -7.92 -19.51 -23.68
C GLY A 98 -6.88 -19.30 -23.27
N SER A 99 -7.08 -20.01 -22.75
CA SER A 99 -6.31 -19.78 -22.33
C SER A 99 -6.09 -19.53 -23.09
#